data_e7b7362745530f50a46bef271b48c056
#
_entry.id   e7b7362745530f50a46bef271b48c056
#
_cell.length_a   1.000
_cell.length_b   1.000
_cell.length_c   1.000
_cell.angle_alpha   90.00
_cell.angle_beta   90.00
_cell.angle_gamma   90.00
#
_symmetry.space_group_name_H-M   'P 1'
#
loop_
_entity.id
_entity.type
_entity.pdbx_description
1 polymer ?
#
loop_
_entity_poly.entity_id
_entity_poly.type
_entity_poly.pdbx_seq_one_letter_code
_entity_poly.pdbx_strand_id
1 'polypeptide(L)'
;MAIQVEVWGDYACFTRPEMKTERVSYDVMTPSAARGLLDSLYWHPGLRWVIDRIHVCAPIRFTNIRRNEVKDVISARRAKNVMEKGQGELYLAASESIQQRAAMVLRDVHYVIDAHFDMTDAAAPGDNPGKFQDIIKRRLEKGQCYSMPYFGTREFPAQFRRCTELPPCPDELKGTRDLGWMLWDLDYSDPANITPKFFRASLVDGVMTVPPPNSGEVRG
;
A
#
# COMPACT_ATOMS: atom_id res chain seq x y z
N MET A 1 -0.65 -6.29 20.88
CA MET A 1 -0.73 -7.70 20.46
C MET A 1 -0.49 -7.76 18.97
N ALA A 2 0.39 -8.65 18.51
CA ALA A 2 0.68 -8.79 17.10
C ALA A 2 -0.48 -9.46 16.34
N ILE A 3 -0.78 -8.94 15.17
CA ILE A 3 -1.78 -9.46 14.23
C ILE A 3 -1.02 -9.88 12.98
N GLN A 4 -1.30 -11.09 12.50
CA GLN A 4 -0.70 -11.63 11.28
C GLN A 4 -1.76 -11.74 10.19
N VAL A 5 -1.53 -11.04 9.08
CA VAL A 5 -2.43 -11.06 7.92
C VAL A 5 -1.68 -11.59 6.72
N GLU A 6 -2.17 -12.69 6.17
CA GLU A 6 -1.67 -13.28 4.94
C GLU A 6 -2.41 -12.67 3.76
N VAL A 7 -1.66 -12.22 2.74
CA VAL A 7 -2.18 -11.52 1.56
C VAL A 7 -1.48 -12.01 0.29
N TRP A 8 -2.25 -12.20 -0.81
CA TRP A 8 -1.71 -12.67 -2.08
C TRP A 8 -2.50 -12.14 -3.26
N GLY A 9 -1.90 -12.18 -4.44
CA GLY A 9 -2.54 -11.78 -5.70
C GLY A 9 -1.64 -11.96 -6.90
N ASP A 10 -2.24 -11.83 -8.07
CA ASP A 10 -1.55 -12.08 -9.34
C ASP A 10 -0.50 -11.02 -9.66
N TYR A 11 -0.79 -9.76 -9.31
CA TYR A 11 0.08 -8.61 -9.60
C TYR A 11 0.15 -7.63 -8.45
N ALA A 12 1.26 -6.88 -8.38
CA ALA A 12 1.44 -5.75 -7.46
C ALA A 12 2.28 -4.64 -8.10
N CYS A 13 1.99 -3.38 -7.75
CA CYS A 13 2.80 -2.24 -8.15
C CYS A 13 2.96 -1.26 -6.99
N PHE A 14 4.02 -1.44 -6.22
CA PHE A 14 4.43 -0.52 -5.16
C PHE A 14 5.33 0.54 -5.77
N THR A 15 4.70 1.52 -6.41
CA THR A 15 5.38 2.48 -7.30
C THR A 15 6.48 3.25 -6.58
N ARG A 16 7.68 3.25 -7.15
CA ARG A 16 8.80 4.08 -6.70
C ARG A 16 8.46 5.56 -6.94
N PRO A 17 8.67 6.46 -5.96
CA PRO A 17 8.31 7.87 -6.09
C PRO A 17 8.94 8.58 -7.29
N GLU A 18 10.15 8.17 -7.68
CA GLU A 18 10.89 8.70 -8.83
C GLU A 18 10.36 8.22 -10.19
N MET A 19 9.56 7.14 -10.21
CA MET A 19 9.06 6.48 -11.43
C MET A 19 7.53 6.52 -11.50
N LYS A 20 6.93 7.72 -11.44
CA LYS A 20 5.46 7.89 -11.37
C LYS A 20 4.76 7.75 -12.72
N THR A 21 5.43 8.07 -13.81
CA THR A 21 4.85 8.12 -15.16
C THR A 21 4.88 6.75 -15.81
N GLU A 22 6.05 6.17 -15.96
CA GLU A 22 6.22 4.76 -16.27
C GLU A 22 6.52 4.05 -14.98
N ARG A 23 5.49 3.42 -14.40
CA ARG A 23 5.55 2.93 -13.02
C ARG A 23 6.52 1.76 -12.91
N VAL A 24 7.43 1.87 -11.96
CA VAL A 24 8.30 0.76 -11.57
C VAL A 24 8.02 0.44 -10.11
N SER A 25 7.69 -0.83 -9.84
CA SER A 25 7.47 -1.31 -8.48
C SER A 25 8.78 -1.41 -7.71
N TYR A 26 8.71 -1.19 -6.39
CA TYR A 26 9.70 -1.74 -5.48
C TYR A 26 9.73 -3.27 -5.59
N ASP A 27 10.82 -3.89 -5.17
CA ASP A 27 11.03 -5.35 -5.22
C ASP A 27 10.03 -6.11 -4.35
N VAL A 28 9.56 -5.50 -3.28
CA VAL A 28 8.59 -6.07 -2.33
C VAL A 28 7.59 -5.00 -1.87
N MET A 29 6.57 -5.42 -1.12
CA MET A 29 5.60 -4.54 -0.49
C MET A 29 6.28 -3.52 0.42
N THR A 30 5.93 -2.23 0.29
CA THR A 30 6.40 -1.18 1.19
C THR A 30 5.58 -1.17 2.49
N PRO A 31 6.14 -0.70 3.62
CA PRO A 31 5.37 -0.54 4.87
C PRO A 31 4.15 0.35 4.71
N SER A 32 4.26 1.44 3.95
CA SER A 32 3.13 2.32 3.60
C SER A 32 2.01 1.57 2.88
N ALA A 33 2.34 0.70 1.91
CA ALA A 33 1.34 -0.10 1.19
C ALA A 33 0.70 -1.15 2.10
N ALA A 34 1.48 -1.79 2.98
CA ALA A 34 0.98 -2.74 3.97
C ALA A 34 0.00 -2.06 4.94
N ARG A 35 0.33 -0.87 5.46
CA ARG A 35 -0.56 -0.09 6.32
C ARG A 35 -1.85 0.27 5.58
N GLY A 36 -1.77 0.80 4.37
CA GLY A 36 -2.95 1.12 3.56
C GLY A 36 -3.84 -0.09 3.25
N LEU A 37 -3.24 -1.27 3.07
CA LEU A 37 -3.98 -2.52 2.92
C LEU A 37 -4.71 -2.87 4.22
N LEU A 38 -4.07 -2.79 5.39
CA LEU A 38 -4.73 -3.05 6.68
C LEU A 38 -5.82 -2.02 6.99
N ASP A 39 -5.64 -0.74 6.63
CA ASP A 39 -6.68 0.30 6.71
C ASP A 39 -7.91 -0.08 5.86
N SER A 40 -7.71 -0.69 4.70
CA SER A 40 -8.82 -1.15 3.85
C SER A 40 -9.61 -2.31 4.47
N LEU A 41 -8.98 -3.12 5.31
CA LEU A 41 -9.65 -4.19 6.06
C LEU A 41 -10.42 -3.63 7.26
N TYR A 42 -9.75 -2.82 8.07
CA TYR A 42 -10.34 -2.15 9.21
C TYR A 42 -9.67 -0.81 9.50
N TRP A 43 -10.43 0.25 9.36
CA TRP A 43 -10.05 1.60 9.72
C TRP A 43 -10.98 2.14 10.82
N HIS A 44 -10.40 2.86 11.77
CA HIS A 44 -11.13 3.59 12.80
C HIS A 44 -10.32 4.81 13.26
N PRO A 45 -10.94 5.98 13.55
CA PRO A 45 -10.19 7.17 14.01
C PRO A 45 -9.32 6.91 15.24
N GLY A 46 -9.82 6.08 16.17
CA GLY A 46 -9.13 5.69 17.40
C GLY A 46 -8.04 4.63 17.24
N LEU A 47 -7.70 4.24 16.01
CA LEU A 47 -6.73 3.19 15.73
C LEU A 47 -5.73 3.65 14.67
N ARG A 48 -4.44 3.39 14.91
CA ARG A 48 -3.36 3.56 13.92
C ARG A 48 -2.58 2.27 13.78
N TRP A 49 -2.54 1.73 12.56
CA TRP A 49 -1.73 0.56 12.26
C TRP A 49 -0.24 0.88 12.28
N VAL A 50 0.54 -0.04 12.84
CA VAL A 50 2.01 -0.04 12.83
C VAL A 50 2.47 -1.38 12.26
N ILE A 51 3.30 -1.30 11.23
CA ILE A 51 3.86 -2.48 10.55
C ILE A 51 5.16 -2.86 11.24
N ASP A 52 5.26 -4.09 11.72
CA ASP A 52 6.44 -4.61 12.40
C ASP A 52 7.38 -5.35 11.44
N ARG A 53 6.79 -6.25 10.62
CA ARG A 53 7.54 -7.07 9.65
C ARG A 53 6.66 -7.36 8.43
N ILE A 54 7.34 -7.60 7.31
CA ILE A 54 6.72 -8.11 6.09
C ILE A 54 7.51 -9.33 5.66
N HIS A 55 6.86 -10.50 5.68
CA HIS A 55 7.40 -11.76 5.18
C HIS A 55 7.07 -11.89 3.70
N VAL A 56 8.07 -12.16 2.89
CA VAL A 56 7.94 -12.40 1.45
C VAL A 56 7.87 -13.90 1.24
N CYS A 57 6.68 -14.40 0.90
CA CYS A 57 6.37 -15.83 0.84
C CYS A 57 6.36 -16.38 -0.59
N ALA A 58 6.69 -15.54 -1.59
CA ALA A 58 6.86 -15.93 -2.99
C ALA A 58 8.14 -15.33 -3.58
N PRO A 59 8.75 -15.97 -4.59
CA PRO A 59 9.90 -15.43 -5.30
C PRO A 59 9.60 -14.05 -5.92
N ILE A 60 10.57 -13.14 -5.86
CA ILE A 60 10.42 -11.80 -6.45
C ILE A 60 10.52 -11.92 -7.97
N ARG A 61 9.40 -11.71 -8.66
CA ARG A 61 9.31 -11.81 -10.12
C ARG A 61 8.67 -10.57 -10.70
N PHE A 62 9.31 -9.99 -11.70
CA PHE A 62 8.79 -8.85 -12.44
C PHE A 62 8.17 -9.26 -13.76
N THR A 63 7.19 -8.47 -14.21
CA THR A 63 6.64 -8.52 -15.56
C THR A 63 6.34 -7.10 -16.04
N ASN A 64 6.17 -6.94 -17.34
CA ASN A 64 5.83 -5.66 -17.94
C ASN A 64 4.38 -5.66 -18.40
N ILE A 65 3.62 -4.65 -17.99
CA ILE A 65 2.24 -4.43 -18.42
C ILE A 65 2.17 -3.11 -19.20
N ARG A 66 1.67 -3.17 -20.43
CA ARG A 66 1.40 -1.97 -21.24
C ARG A 66 -0.07 -1.60 -21.17
N ARG A 67 -0.35 -0.32 -21.00
CA ARG A 67 -1.70 0.22 -20.89
C ARG A 67 -1.84 1.48 -21.70
N ASN A 68 -3.06 1.67 -22.23
CA ASN A 68 -3.46 2.94 -22.78
C ASN A 68 -3.98 3.83 -21.64
N GLU A 69 -3.28 4.92 -21.37
CA GLU A 69 -3.67 5.93 -20.39
C GLU A 69 -4.06 7.22 -21.10
N VAL A 70 -4.91 8.03 -20.46
CA VAL A 70 -5.23 9.36 -20.96
C VAL A 70 -4.14 10.33 -20.49
N LYS A 71 -3.44 10.98 -21.43
CA LYS A 71 -2.33 11.91 -21.13
C LYS A 71 -2.81 13.29 -20.67
N ASP A 72 -3.98 13.72 -21.16
CA ASP A 72 -4.49 15.05 -20.92
C ASP A 72 -5.38 15.12 -19.67
N VAL A 73 -5.43 16.29 -19.05
CA VAL A 73 -6.27 16.58 -17.90
C VAL A 73 -7.23 17.69 -18.28
N ILE A 74 -8.49 17.60 -17.84
CA ILE A 74 -9.47 18.67 -18.03
C ILE A 74 -8.94 19.95 -17.39
N SER A 75 -8.84 21.02 -18.17
CA SER A 75 -8.38 22.32 -17.69
C SER A 75 -9.33 22.89 -16.63
N ALA A 76 -8.81 23.16 -15.42
CA ALA A 76 -9.57 23.78 -14.35
C ALA A 76 -10.16 25.15 -14.77
N ARG A 77 -9.43 25.91 -15.60
CA ARG A 77 -9.90 27.19 -16.15
C ARG A 77 -11.11 26.99 -17.06
N ARG A 78 -11.09 25.95 -17.92
CA ARG A 78 -12.22 25.62 -18.81
C ARG A 78 -13.43 25.19 -17.98
N ALA A 79 -13.22 24.33 -16.97
CA ALA A 79 -14.27 23.92 -16.05
C ALA A 79 -14.92 25.11 -15.36
N LYS A 80 -14.12 26.03 -14.80
CA LYS A 80 -14.59 27.24 -14.15
C LYS A 80 -15.40 28.14 -15.10
N ASN A 81 -14.93 28.35 -16.31
CA ASN A 81 -15.65 29.17 -17.32
C ASN A 81 -17.01 28.58 -17.68
N VAL A 82 -17.12 27.24 -17.83
CA VAL A 82 -18.39 26.58 -18.12
C VAL A 82 -19.34 26.69 -16.93
N MET A 83 -18.84 26.53 -15.71
CA MET A 83 -19.63 26.71 -14.49
C MET A 83 -20.18 28.13 -14.35
N GLU A 84 -19.36 29.16 -14.61
CA GLU A 84 -19.75 30.56 -14.49
C GLU A 84 -20.77 31.00 -15.57
N LYS A 85 -20.62 30.48 -16.78
CA LYS A 85 -21.52 30.82 -17.92
C LYS A 85 -22.80 29.95 -17.95
N GLY A 86 -22.85 28.87 -17.21
CA GLY A 86 -23.96 27.91 -17.22
C GLY A 86 -24.19 27.23 -18.58
N GLN A 87 -23.23 27.37 -19.51
CA GLN A 87 -23.31 26.80 -20.87
C GLN A 87 -21.91 26.49 -21.42
N GLY A 88 -21.84 25.58 -22.37
CA GLY A 88 -20.60 25.13 -23.01
C GLY A 88 -20.36 23.65 -22.78
N GLU A 89 -19.51 23.07 -23.61
CA GLU A 89 -19.13 21.66 -23.54
C GLU A 89 -17.89 21.48 -22.66
N LEU A 90 -17.98 20.54 -21.72
CA LEU A 90 -16.88 20.14 -20.86
C LEU A 90 -16.69 18.61 -20.92
N TYR A 91 -15.85 18.18 -21.85
CA TYR A 91 -15.46 16.78 -21.98
C TYR A 91 -13.99 16.65 -22.42
N LEU A 92 -13.45 15.50 -22.25
CA LEU A 92 -12.17 15.05 -22.78
C LEU A 92 -12.41 13.76 -23.56
N ALA A 93 -12.17 13.78 -24.89
CA ALA A 93 -12.25 12.59 -25.72
C ALA A 93 -11.05 11.68 -25.44
N ALA A 94 -11.25 10.63 -24.64
CA ALA A 94 -10.19 9.72 -24.25
C ALA A 94 -9.48 9.08 -25.47
N SER A 95 -10.21 8.80 -26.55
CA SER A 95 -9.67 8.25 -27.82
C SER A 95 -8.66 9.16 -28.50
N GLU A 96 -8.77 10.47 -28.34
CA GLU A 96 -7.87 11.48 -28.93
C GLU A 96 -6.66 11.75 -28.04
N SER A 97 -6.73 11.33 -26.78
CA SER A 97 -5.74 11.59 -25.74
C SER A 97 -5.03 10.35 -25.23
N ILE A 98 -5.07 9.27 -26.01
CA ILE A 98 -4.41 8.00 -25.64
C ILE A 98 -2.90 8.14 -25.69
N GLN A 99 -2.25 7.67 -24.63
CA GLN A 99 -0.82 7.44 -24.58
C GLN A 99 -0.55 6.04 -24.02
N GLN A 100 0.21 5.22 -24.74
CA GLN A 100 0.65 3.94 -24.24
C GLN A 100 1.78 4.14 -23.23
N ARG A 101 1.63 3.55 -22.04
CA ARG A 101 2.63 3.54 -20.98
C ARG A 101 2.93 2.13 -20.53
N ALA A 102 4.21 1.87 -20.26
CA ALA A 102 4.66 0.62 -19.67
C ALA A 102 4.73 0.75 -18.14
N ALA A 103 4.44 -0.35 -17.44
CA ALA A 103 4.68 -0.47 -16.02
C ALA A 103 5.41 -1.78 -15.73
N MET A 104 6.48 -1.71 -14.94
CA MET A 104 7.17 -2.88 -14.41
C MET A 104 6.55 -3.22 -13.06
N VAL A 105 5.83 -4.35 -13.02
CA VAL A 105 5.04 -4.78 -11.88
C VAL A 105 5.53 -6.13 -11.36
N LEU A 106 5.27 -6.42 -10.09
CA LEU A 106 5.47 -7.74 -9.51
C LEU A 106 4.34 -8.68 -9.96
N ARG A 107 4.63 -9.97 -10.05
CA ARG A 107 3.65 -11.02 -10.33
C ARG A 107 3.72 -12.14 -9.32
N ASP A 108 2.59 -12.83 -9.13
CA ASP A 108 2.45 -14.00 -8.24
C ASP A 108 2.90 -13.66 -6.82
N VAL A 109 2.41 -12.53 -6.28
CA VAL A 109 2.88 -12.01 -4.99
C VAL A 109 2.17 -12.69 -3.82
N HIS A 110 2.95 -12.94 -2.74
CA HIS A 110 2.45 -13.53 -1.52
C HIS A 110 3.23 -12.99 -0.32
N TYR A 111 2.54 -12.41 0.65
CA TYR A 111 3.13 -11.80 1.84
C TYR A 111 2.39 -12.21 3.10
N VAL A 112 3.08 -12.16 4.24
CA VAL A 112 2.46 -12.10 5.56
C VAL A 112 2.91 -10.81 6.23
N ILE A 113 1.94 -10.03 6.68
CA ILE A 113 2.15 -8.75 7.37
C ILE A 113 2.02 -8.99 8.86
N ASP A 114 3.10 -8.77 9.61
CA ASP A 114 3.07 -8.67 11.06
C ASP A 114 2.85 -7.20 11.43
N ALA A 115 1.78 -6.95 12.14
CA ALA A 115 1.41 -5.60 12.55
C ALA A 115 0.79 -5.58 13.95
N HIS A 116 0.86 -4.43 14.58
CA HIS A 116 0.03 -4.08 15.72
C HIS A 116 -0.67 -2.75 15.47
N PHE A 117 -1.47 -2.31 16.41
CA PHE A 117 -2.05 -0.98 16.35
C PHE A 117 -1.88 -0.25 17.67
N ASP A 118 -1.72 1.06 17.56
CA ASP A 118 -1.76 2.01 18.65
C ASP A 118 -3.16 2.62 18.77
N MET A 119 -3.59 2.91 19.99
CA MET A 119 -4.74 3.76 20.23
C MET A 119 -4.36 5.21 19.98
N THR A 120 -5.23 5.96 19.31
CA THR A 120 -5.05 7.40 19.07
C THR A 120 -5.94 8.22 20.01
N ASP A 121 -5.66 9.53 20.12
CA ASP A 121 -6.47 10.48 20.91
C ASP A 121 -7.90 10.66 20.35
N ALA A 122 -8.17 10.20 19.14
CA ALA A 122 -9.48 10.21 18.51
C ALA A 122 -10.35 8.97 18.87
N ALA A 123 -9.91 8.15 19.82
CA ALA A 123 -10.69 7.03 20.32
C ALA A 123 -11.94 7.55 21.06
N ALA A 124 -13.11 6.98 20.74
CA ALA A 124 -14.36 7.34 21.39
C ALA A 124 -14.48 6.72 22.81
N PRO A 125 -15.29 7.29 23.71
CA PRO A 125 -15.61 6.65 24.98
C PRO A 125 -16.16 5.22 24.76
N GLY A 126 -15.52 4.22 25.35
CA GLY A 126 -15.85 2.80 25.17
C GLY A 126 -15.03 2.07 24.10
N ASP A 127 -14.15 2.76 23.37
CA ASP A 127 -13.14 2.11 22.55
C ASP A 127 -12.02 1.59 23.45
N ASN A 128 -11.58 0.39 23.14
CA ASN A 128 -10.44 -0.23 23.83
C ASN A 128 -9.73 -1.22 22.90
N PRO A 129 -8.49 -1.59 23.18
CA PRO A 129 -7.72 -2.50 22.33
C PRO A 129 -8.38 -3.87 22.10
N GLY A 130 -9.07 -4.42 23.12
CA GLY A 130 -9.77 -5.70 23.03
C GLY A 130 -10.89 -5.67 22.00
N LYS A 131 -11.73 -4.61 22.03
CA LYS A 131 -12.81 -4.40 21.05
C LYS A 131 -12.27 -4.36 19.62
N PHE A 132 -11.21 -3.60 19.39
CA PHE A 132 -10.63 -3.49 18.05
C PHE A 132 -10.03 -4.83 17.60
N GLN A 133 -9.32 -5.52 18.47
CA GLN A 133 -8.75 -6.82 18.17
C GLN A 133 -9.83 -7.87 17.81
N ASP A 134 -10.93 -7.91 18.54
CA ASP A 134 -12.04 -8.83 18.25
C ASP A 134 -12.72 -8.51 16.91
N ILE A 135 -12.87 -7.24 16.57
CA ILE A 135 -13.40 -6.81 15.28
C ILE A 135 -12.47 -7.23 14.15
N ILE A 136 -11.17 -6.96 14.28
CA ILE A 136 -10.16 -7.31 13.27
C ILE A 136 -10.12 -8.81 13.06
N LYS A 137 -10.02 -9.60 14.13
CA LYS A 137 -10.01 -11.06 14.09
C LYS A 137 -11.25 -11.59 13.35
N ARG A 138 -12.44 -11.14 13.73
CA ARG A 138 -13.71 -11.54 13.09
C ARG A 138 -13.73 -11.20 11.60
N ARG A 139 -13.25 -10.01 11.21
CA ARG A 139 -13.18 -9.61 9.79
C ARG A 139 -12.26 -10.49 8.99
N LEU A 140 -11.06 -10.77 9.50
CA LEU A 140 -10.09 -11.65 8.85
C LEU A 140 -10.63 -13.09 8.71
N GLU A 141 -11.32 -13.61 9.72
CA GLU A 141 -11.91 -14.95 9.70
C GLU A 141 -13.09 -15.06 8.70
N LYS A 142 -13.82 -13.96 8.51
CA LYS A 142 -14.98 -13.92 7.60
C LYS A 142 -14.68 -13.33 6.23
N GLY A 143 -13.44 -12.95 5.92
CA GLY A 143 -13.08 -12.29 4.67
C GLY A 143 -13.77 -10.93 4.48
N GLN A 144 -14.03 -10.19 5.57
CA GLN A 144 -14.73 -8.89 5.54
C GLN A 144 -13.72 -7.74 5.49
N CYS A 145 -13.95 -6.78 4.61
CA CYS A 145 -13.16 -5.55 4.50
C CYS A 145 -14.07 -4.32 4.44
N TYR A 146 -13.52 -3.16 4.78
CA TYR A 146 -14.18 -1.87 4.62
C TYR A 146 -14.22 -1.46 3.14
N SER A 147 -13.10 -1.63 2.45
CA SER A 147 -12.96 -1.46 1.02
C SER A 147 -12.09 -2.59 0.47
N MET A 148 -12.25 -2.91 -0.83
CA MET A 148 -11.44 -3.96 -1.45
C MET A 148 -9.94 -3.62 -1.31
N PRO A 149 -9.14 -4.48 -0.66
CA PRO A 149 -7.71 -4.29 -0.56
C PRO A 149 -7.02 -4.47 -1.92
N TYR A 150 -5.89 -3.79 -2.11
CA TYR A 150 -5.13 -3.84 -3.36
C TYR A 150 -3.63 -3.68 -3.12
N PHE A 151 -2.84 -4.16 -4.07
CA PHE A 151 -1.38 -4.12 -4.02
C PHE A 151 -0.81 -2.88 -4.74
N GLY A 152 -0.82 -1.74 -4.04
CA GLY A 152 -0.24 -0.47 -4.49
C GLY A 152 -1.13 0.31 -5.46
N THR A 153 -1.75 -0.34 -6.44
CA THR A 153 -2.72 0.28 -7.35
C THR A 153 -4.03 -0.52 -7.38
N ARG A 154 -5.18 0.18 -7.51
CA ARG A 154 -6.53 -0.41 -7.39
C ARG A 154 -6.84 -1.50 -8.42
N GLU A 155 -6.09 -1.55 -9.51
CA GLU A 155 -6.22 -2.57 -10.54
C GLU A 155 -5.67 -3.95 -10.14
N PHE A 156 -4.89 -4.02 -9.05
CA PHE A 156 -4.31 -5.25 -8.52
C PHE A 156 -4.94 -5.63 -7.19
N PRO A 157 -6.12 -6.27 -7.19
CA PRO A 157 -6.81 -6.64 -5.97
C PRO A 157 -5.98 -7.63 -5.15
N ALA A 158 -6.05 -7.50 -3.82
CA ALA A 158 -5.42 -8.39 -2.88
C ALA A 158 -6.46 -9.33 -2.27
N GLN A 159 -6.16 -10.63 -2.27
CA GLN A 159 -6.82 -11.61 -1.42
C GLN A 159 -6.21 -11.55 -0.03
N PHE A 160 -6.97 -11.88 0.99
CA PHE A 160 -6.47 -11.85 2.37
C PHE A 160 -7.15 -12.88 3.26
N ARG A 161 -6.43 -13.30 4.29
CA ARG A 161 -6.95 -14.11 5.39
C ARG A 161 -6.13 -13.90 6.65
N ARG A 162 -6.62 -14.37 7.77
CA ARG A 162 -5.82 -14.50 8.99
C ARG A 162 -4.72 -15.53 8.75
N CYS A 163 -3.47 -15.18 9.02
CA CYS A 163 -2.37 -16.12 9.01
C CYS A 163 -2.45 -17.00 10.27
N THR A 164 -2.57 -18.29 10.09
CA THR A 164 -2.55 -19.30 11.18
C THR A 164 -1.25 -20.07 11.22
N GLU A 165 -0.58 -20.16 10.07
CA GLU A 165 0.70 -20.83 9.90
C GLU A 165 1.50 -20.01 8.88
N LEU A 166 2.73 -19.65 9.25
CA LEU A 166 3.60 -18.86 8.40
C LEU A 166 4.09 -19.72 7.22
N PRO A 167 3.83 -19.31 5.95
CA PRO A 167 4.37 -20.01 4.80
C PRO A 167 5.91 -20.04 4.83
N PRO A 168 6.54 -21.10 4.32
CA PRO A 168 8.00 -21.20 4.29
C PRO A 168 8.62 -20.13 3.41
N CYS A 169 9.80 -19.66 3.81
CA CYS A 169 10.58 -18.75 2.98
C CYS A 169 11.03 -19.47 1.69
N PRO A 170 10.81 -18.87 0.51
CA PRO A 170 11.35 -19.38 -0.74
C PRO A 170 12.89 -19.48 -0.71
N ASP A 171 13.44 -20.53 -1.30
CA ASP A 171 14.90 -20.76 -1.29
C ASP A 171 15.68 -19.61 -1.92
N GLU A 172 15.11 -18.94 -2.92
CA GLU A 172 15.71 -17.77 -3.60
C GLU A 172 15.81 -16.54 -2.71
N LEU A 173 15.11 -16.51 -1.57
CA LEU A 173 15.11 -15.39 -0.62
C LEU A 173 15.88 -15.68 0.66
N LYS A 174 16.54 -16.82 0.75
CA LYS A 174 17.42 -17.16 1.88
C LYS A 174 18.69 -16.28 1.88
N GLY A 175 19.18 -15.98 3.07
CA GLY A 175 20.30 -15.10 3.30
C GLY A 175 19.88 -13.62 3.38
N THR A 176 20.83 -12.73 3.18
CA THR A 176 20.61 -11.26 3.29
C THR A 176 20.62 -10.60 1.93
N ARG A 177 19.60 -9.79 1.65
CA ARG A 177 19.47 -9.00 0.42
C ARG A 177 19.18 -7.54 0.78
N ASP A 178 20.06 -6.62 0.34
CA ASP A 178 19.82 -5.17 0.43
C ASP A 178 18.79 -4.75 -0.62
N LEU A 179 17.72 -4.06 -0.19
CA LEU A 179 16.68 -3.52 -1.06
C LEU A 179 16.86 -2.02 -1.35
N GLY A 180 17.87 -1.40 -0.73
CA GLY A 180 18.13 0.03 -0.85
C GLY A 180 17.13 0.90 -0.07
N TRP A 181 17.00 2.17 -0.49
CA TRP A 181 16.06 3.11 0.12
C TRP A 181 14.64 2.78 -0.33
N MET A 182 13.75 2.61 0.67
CA MET A 182 12.35 2.29 0.46
C MET A 182 11.45 3.29 1.19
N LEU A 183 10.31 3.60 0.58
CA LEU A 183 9.27 4.42 1.22
C LEU A 183 8.77 3.72 2.49
N TRP A 184 9.02 4.38 3.63
CA TRP A 184 8.52 3.91 4.91
C TRP A 184 7.03 4.26 5.06
N ASP A 185 6.70 5.55 5.00
CA ASP A 185 5.32 6.07 4.96
C ASP A 185 5.33 7.54 4.54
N LEU A 186 4.14 8.14 4.45
CA LEU A 186 3.95 9.57 4.30
C LEU A 186 3.72 10.21 5.66
N ASP A 187 4.35 11.34 5.91
CA ASP A 187 4.10 12.16 7.09
C ASP A 187 2.91 13.09 6.83
N TYR A 188 1.81 12.85 7.52
CA TYR A 188 0.57 13.61 7.46
C TYR A 188 0.43 14.62 8.61
N SER A 189 1.47 14.87 9.39
CA SER A 189 1.43 15.80 10.53
C SER A 189 1.10 17.23 10.09
N ASP A 190 1.56 17.61 8.90
CA ASP A 190 1.15 18.85 8.23
C ASP A 190 0.35 18.53 6.95
N PRO A 191 -0.99 18.68 6.96
CA PRO A 191 -1.82 18.42 5.78
C PRO A 191 -1.49 19.31 4.57
N ALA A 192 -0.87 20.47 4.78
CA ALA A 192 -0.45 21.37 3.71
C ALA A 192 0.88 20.96 3.06
N ASN A 193 1.68 20.15 3.76
CA ASN A 193 3.00 19.71 3.32
C ASN A 193 3.26 18.25 3.68
N ILE A 194 2.59 17.34 2.98
CA ILE A 194 2.77 15.90 3.15
C ILE A 194 4.13 15.48 2.57
N THR A 195 5.03 14.96 3.42
CA THR A 195 6.39 14.57 3.02
C THR A 195 6.59 13.05 3.12
N PRO A 196 7.35 12.45 2.17
CA PRO A 196 7.67 11.05 2.24
C PRO A 196 8.81 10.79 3.23
N LYS A 197 8.69 9.72 4.01
CA LYS A 197 9.77 9.18 4.86
C LYS A 197 10.30 7.88 4.30
N PHE A 198 11.61 7.68 4.38
CA PHE A 198 12.32 6.54 3.82
C PHE A 198 13.15 5.83 4.88
N PHE A 199 13.48 4.57 4.63
CA PHE A 199 14.43 3.80 5.41
C PHE A 199 15.26 2.90 4.48
N ARG A 200 16.40 2.42 4.96
CA ARG A 200 17.19 1.44 4.22
C ARG A 200 16.66 0.05 4.52
N ALA A 201 16.00 -0.53 3.53
CA ALA A 201 15.33 -1.82 3.66
C ALA A 201 16.29 -2.96 3.30
N SER A 202 16.15 -4.08 4.01
CA SER A 202 16.81 -5.33 3.70
C SER A 202 15.89 -6.51 3.98
N LEU A 203 16.09 -7.62 3.26
CA LEU A 203 15.51 -8.91 3.58
C LEU A 203 16.56 -9.78 4.28
N VAL A 204 16.15 -10.44 5.34
CA VAL A 204 16.91 -11.50 5.98
C VAL A 204 16.03 -12.75 5.97
N ASP A 205 16.43 -13.78 5.23
CA ASP A 205 15.63 -14.98 5.03
C ASP A 205 14.18 -14.70 4.65
N GLY A 206 13.99 -13.78 3.68
CA GLY A 206 12.68 -13.37 3.18
C GLY A 206 11.88 -12.45 4.09
N VAL A 207 12.45 -11.98 5.21
CA VAL A 207 11.76 -11.12 6.18
C VAL A 207 12.34 -9.71 6.13
N MET A 208 11.49 -8.72 5.92
CA MET A 208 11.81 -7.31 6.07
C MET A 208 11.31 -6.82 7.42
N THR A 209 12.24 -6.41 8.31
CA THR A 209 11.90 -5.73 9.56
C THR A 209 11.70 -4.24 9.28
N VAL A 210 10.61 -3.69 9.79
CA VAL A 210 10.26 -2.28 9.60
C VAL A 210 10.67 -1.50 10.84
N PRO A 211 11.52 -0.47 10.71
CA PRO A 211 11.92 0.34 11.85
C PRO A 211 10.73 1.12 12.43
N PRO A 212 10.65 1.28 13.76
CA PRO A 212 9.58 2.05 14.39
C PRO A 212 9.68 3.54 14.02
N PRO A 213 8.54 4.29 14.09
CA PRO A 213 8.46 5.69 13.64
C PRO A 213 9.53 6.63 14.21
N ASN A 214 9.93 6.38 15.44
CA ASN A 214 10.86 7.24 16.21
C ASN A 214 12.31 6.73 16.18
N SER A 215 12.62 5.76 15.33
CA SER A 215 13.99 5.29 15.15
C SER A 215 14.81 6.27 14.31
N GLY A 216 16.08 6.43 14.60
CA GLY A 216 16.99 7.21 13.76
C GLY A 216 17.25 6.62 12.35
N GLU A 217 16.63 5.49 12.04
CA GLU A 217 16.72 4.81 10.73
C GLU A 217 15.71 5.36 9.70
N VAL A 218 14.65 6.02 10.16
CA VAL A 218 13.64 6.66 9.29
C VAL A 218 14.07 8.10 9.02
N ARG A 219 14.17 8.47 7.75
CA ARG A 219 14.62 9.78 7.25
C ARG A 219 13.59 10.35 6.27
N GLY A 220 13.43 11.67 6.30
CA GLY A 220 12.56 12.41 5.40
C GLY A 220 12.71 13.87 5.61
#